data_7c8c49e40fe71e93c5fbe5bb11b8ce87
#
_entry.id   7c8c49e40fe71e93c5fbe5bb11b8ce87
#
_cell.length_a   1.000
_cell.length_b   1.000
_cell.length_c   1.000
_cell.angle_alpha   90.00
_cell.angle_beta   90.00
_cell.angle_gamma   90.00
#
_symmetry.space_group_name_H-M   'P 1'
#
loop_
_entity.id
_entity.type
_entity.pdbx_description
1 polymer ?
#
loop_
_entity_poly.entity_id
_entity_poly.type
_entity_poly.pdbx_seq_one_letter_code
_entity_poly.pdbx_strand_id
1 'polypeptide(L)'
;MPENEQRKNPLKWIIIKSLFYFVIFEFGTSVTINTFIWIFKYESRFWLLFYYTFYSTLILYIIMIIALYTSKILFHYLYYLFFVFVAWYYHNTGGFIGLYILNHIIIELPYELNLIIYIVFGSGLSLLCIYTDNNPKIDRIKLKCDQLKGNINIVHMTDLHLGGSYGKESVEIYVNLILQIKEKIDFVVVTGDLVDGNIRVTQDMLEPFNQIKCPIYYITGNHEELTWKDDLIYMIENHTNLIHLPNNLITYDKRINLIGIDYKTNLDLIRGQLKNLIYKANNNLPNIFIHHVPIFKPDTLPDFNLFLFLCGHVHGGKCFPLTLIKPFFGRWLTIIIEGLYSFKDKYFVYCCSGTGTSGPNSRCFVGANIGFITIQGN
;
A
#
# COMPACT_ATOMS: atom_id res chain seq x y z
N MET A 1 -2.97 20.39 6.13
CA MET A 1 -3.89 20.36 7.30
C MET A 1 -3.06 20.22 8.56
N PRO A 2 -3.37 20.85 9.68
CA PRO A 2 -2.54 20.75 10.86
C PRO A 2 -2.63 19.35 11.46
N GLU A 3 -1.50 18.66 11.53
CA GLU A 3 -1.31 17.30 12.08
C GLU A 3 -1.90 17.14 13.50
N ASN A 4 -1.99 18.22 14.27
CA ASN A 4 -2.51 18.20 15.64
C ASN A 4 -4.01 17.97 15.79
N GLU A 5 -4.84 18.23 14.77
CA GLU A 5 -6.29 17.99 14.85
C GLU A 5 -6.67 16.53 14.60
N GLN A 6 -5.91 15.82 13.78
CA GLN A 6 -6.16 14.41 13.47
C GLN A 6 -5.97 13.53 14.72
N ARG A 7 -4.94 13.82 15.52
CA ARG A 7 -4.64 13.09 16.76
C ARG A 7 -5.74 13.18 17.82
N LYS A 8 -6.57 14.25 17.79
CA LYS A 8 -7.58 14.51 18.82
C LYS A 8 -8.90 13.78 18.61
N ASN A 9 -9.24 13.35 17.38
CA ASN A 9 -10.51 12.67 17.12
C ASN A 9 -10.45 11.71 15.94
N PRO A 10 -9.98 10.47 16.14
CA PRO A 10 -9.84 9.48 15.08
C PRO A 10 -11.18 9.13 14.41
N LEU A 11 -12.29 9.14 15.16
CA LEU A 11 -13.64 8.87 14.62
C LEU A 11 -14.05 9.92 13.58
N LYS A 12 -13.75 11.19 13.83
CA LYS A 12 -13.99 12.28 12.88
C LYS A 12 -13.29 12.01 11.55
N TRP A 13 -12.07 11.49 11.60
CA TRP A 13 -11.28 11.20 10.39
C TRP A 13 -11.75 9.97 9.63
N ILE A 14 -12.21 8.93 10.33
CA ILE A 14 -12.86 7.78 9.69
C ILE A 14 -14.08 8.26 8.89
N ILE A 15 -14.92 9.10 9.51
CA ILE A 15 -16.12 9.66 8.87
C ILE A 15 -15.73 10.53 7.68
N ILE A 16 -14.73 11.41 7.81
CA ILE A 16 -14.28 12.28 6.72
C ILE A 16 -13.70 11.44 5.56
N LYS A 17 -12.86 10.46 5.86
CA LYS A 17 -12.25 9.58 4.84
C LYS A 17 -13.33 8.77 4.10
N SER A 18 -14.25 8.16 4.82
CA SER A 18 -15.35 7.40 4.21
C SER A 18 -16.32 8.30 3.45
N LEU A 19 -16.60 9.51 3.96
CA LEU A 19 -17.40 10.50 3.23
C LEU A 19 -16.72 10.96 1.94
N PHE A 20 -15.42 11.18 1.96
CA PHE A 20 -14.64 11.54 0.78
C PHE A 20 -14.76 10.45 -0.31
N TYR A 21 -14.57 9.18 0.07
CA TYR A 21 -14.76 8.06 -0.87
C TYR A 21 -16.22 7.93 -1.33
N PHE A 22 -17.20 8.16 -0.44
CA PHE A 22 -18.60 8.17 -0.81
C PHE A 22 -18.90 9.26 -1.86
N VAL A 23 -18.41 10.49 -1.65
CA VAL A 23 -18.61 11.60 -2.61
C VAL A 23 -17.95 11.30 -3.96
N ILE A 24 -16.71 10.78 -3.96
CA ILE A 24 -16.02 10.38 -5.20
C ILE A 24 -16.80 9.27 -5.91
N PHE A 25 -17.26 8.28 -5.16
CA PHE A 25 -18.08 7.20 -5.66
C PHE A 25 -19.37 7.73 -6.33
N GLU A 26 -20.13 8.56 -5.63
CA GLU A 26 -21.40 9.12 -6.15
C GLU A 26 -21.18 10.07 -7.33
N PHE A 27 -20.14 10.91 -7.28
CA PHE A 27 -19.78 11.75 -8.42
C PHE A 27 -19.38 10.91 -9.63
N GLY A 28 -18.54 9.92 -9.44
CA GLY A 28 -18.15 8.98 -10.50
C GLY A 28 -19.36 8.23 -11.07
N THR A 29 -20.30 7.77 -10.21
CA THR A 29 -21.56 7.11 -10.62
C THR A 29 -22.40 8.04 -11.49
N SER A 30 -22.60 9.26 -11.02
CA SER A 30 -23.37 10.26 -11.74
C SER A 30 -22.78 10.56 -13.12
N VAL A 31 -21.47 10.79 -13.19
CA VAL A 31 -20.77 11.03 -14.46
C VAL A 31 -20.90 9.84 -15.39
N THR A 32 -20.67 8.62 -14.90
CA THR A 32 -20.74 7.41 -15.73
C THR A 32 -22.14 7.16 -16.25
N ILE A 33 -23.16 7.26 -15.40
CA ILE A 33 -24.56 7.05 -15.80
C ILE A 33 -25.01 8.14 -16.76
N ASN A 34 -24.72 9.42 -16.49
CA ASN A 34 -25.08 10.51 -17.41
C ASN A 34 -24.37 10.37 -18.74
N THR A 35 -23.11 9.98 -18.76
CA THR A 35 -22.36 9.74 -20.00
C THR A 35 -22.96 8.55 -20.76
N PHE A 36 -23.34 7.47 -20.05
CA PHE A 36 -24.02 6.32 -20.66
C PHE A 36 -25.38 6.69 -21.28
N ILE A 37 -26.20 7.47 -20.55
CA ILE A 37 -27.47 8.00 -21.07
C ILE A 37 -27.24 8.83 -22.33
N TRP A 38 -26.27 9.74 -22.30
CA TRP A 38 -25.93 10.63 -23.40
C TRP A 38 -25.46 9.86 -24.66
N ILE A 39 -24.61 8.86 -24.45
CA ILE A 39 -24.03 8.05 -25.55
C ILE A 39 -25.07 7.14 -26.19
N PHE A 40 -25.89 6.47 -25.40
CA PHE A 40 -26.81 5.45 -25.89
C PHE A 40 -28.24 5.97 -26.09
N LYS A 41 -28.47 7.28 -25.96
CA LYS A 41 -29.77 7.96 -26.16
C LYS A 41 -30.95 7.37 -25.37
N TYR A 42 -30.69 6.85 -24.18
CA TYR A 42 -31.66 6.22 -23.30
C TYR A 42 -32.09 7.17 -22.17
N GLU A 43 -33.31 7.77 -22.25
CA GLU A 43 -33.68 8.91 -21.41
C GLU A 43 -34.31 8.59 -20.04
N SER A 44 -35.00 7.49 -19.81
CA SER A 44 -35.85 7.43 -18.62
C SER A 44 -35.52 6.37 -17.59
N ARG A 45 -35.02 5.19 -17.97
CA ARG A 45 -34.79 4.08 -17.04
C ARG A 45 -33.46 4.15 -16.27
N PHE A 46 -32.49 4.90 -16.79
CA PHE A 46 -31.20 5.03 -16.15
C PHE A 46 -31.19 5.97 -14.94
N TRP A 47 -32.04 6.98 -14.91
CA TRP A 47 -32.25 7.80 -13.73
C TRP A 47 -32.74 6.96 -12.55
N LEU A 48 -33.58 5.95 -12.79
CA LEU A 48 -34.00 5.00 -11.77
C LEU A 48 -32.80 4.19 -11.25
N LEU A 49 -31.92 3.70 -12.13
CA LEU A 49 -30.72 2.97 -11.73
C LEU A 49 -29.77 3.85 -10.89
N PHE A 50 -29.58 5.12 -11.30
CA PHE A 50 -28.82 6.09 -10.52
C PHE A 50 -29.42 6.30 -9.13
N TYR A 51 -30.72 6.55 -9.03
CA TYR A 51 -31.39 6.72 -7.74
C TYR A 51 -31.25 5.46 -6.87
N TYR A 52 -31.46 4.29 -7.41
CA TYR A 52 -31.28 3.04 -6.65
C TYR A 52 -29.84 2.84 -6.17
N THR A 53 -28.86 3.13 -7.01
CA THR A 53 -27.45 3.03 -6.64
C THR A 53 -27.12 4.06 -5.56
N PHE A 54 -27.52 5.31 -5.74
CA PHE A 54 -27.29 6.39 -4.78
C PHE A 54 -27.91 6.07 -3.42
N TYR A 55 -29.19 5.71 -3.38
CA TYR A 55 -29.86 5.43 -2.10
C TYR A 55 -29.33 4.15 -1.44
N SER A 56 -28.99 3.12 -2.19
CA SER A 56 -28.44 1.90 -1.61
C SER A 56 -27.04 2.12 -1.01
N THR A 57 -26.19 2.90 -1.66
CA THR A 57 -24.86 3.25 -1.13
C THR A 57 -24.96 4.23 0.02
N LEU A 58 -25.87 5.18 -0.01
CA LEU A 58 -26.15 6.08 1.12
C LEU A 58 -26.64 5.30 2.34
N ILE A 59 -27.56 4.36 2.17
CA ILE A 59 -28.04 3.49 3.24
C ILE A 59 -26.89 2.66 3.82
N LEU A 60 -26.10 2.04 2.95
CA LEU A 60 -24.92 1.27 3.39
C LEU A 60 -23.93 2.13 4.17
N TYR A 61 -23.68 3.36 3.70
CA TYR A 61 -22.81 4.32 4.37
C TYR A 61 -23.35 4.68 5.76
N ILE A 62 -24.65 4.98 5.88
CA ILE A 62 -25.31 5.31 7.16
C ILE A 62 -25.22 4.12 8.14
N ILE A 63 -25.50 2.89 7.65
CA ILE A 63 -25.44 1.68 8.48
C ILE A 63 -23.99 1.45 8.93
N MET A 64 -22.99 1.67 8.07
CA MET A 64 -21.58 1.58 8.43
C MET A 64 -21.20 2.58 9.53
N ILE A 65 -21.66 3.83 9.44
CA ILE A 65 -21.42 4.84 10.48
C ILE A 65 -22.09 4.45 11.80
N ILE A 66 -23.32 3.93 11.77
CA ILE A 66 -23.99 3.44 12.98
C ILE A 66 -23.19 2.27 13.59
N ALA A 67 -22.73 1.33 12.76
CA ALA A 67 -21.94 0.20 13.22
C ALA A 67 -20.61 0.62 13.88
N LEU A 68 -20.00 1.72 13.44
CA LEU A 68 -18.78 2.28 14.04
C LEU A 68 -18.97 2.57 15.53
N TYR A 69 -20.19 2.99 15.94
CA TYR A 69 -20.51 3.33 17.33
C TYR A 69 -21.10 2.16 18.12
N THR A 70 -21.62 1.12 17.45
CA THR A 70 -22.37 0.05 18.10
C THR A 70 -21.66 -1.31 18.11
N SER A 71 -20.92 -1.64 17.04
CA SER A 71 -20.28 -2.95 16.89
C SER A 71 -19.05 -2.87 16.00
N LYS A 72 -17.87 -3.02 16.59
CA LYS A 72 -16.59 -3.02 15.83
C LYS A 72 -16.54 -4.13 14.77
N ILE A 73 -17.09 -5.30 15.07
CA ILE A 73 -17.12 -6.44 14.14
C ILE A 73 -18.00 -6.10 12.94
N LEU A 74 -19.22 -5.62 13.18
CA LEU A 74 -20.13 -5.24 12.10
C LEU A 74 -19.55 -4.10 11.27
N PHE A 75 -18.91 -3.12 11.92
CA PHE A 75 -18.23 -2.03 11.20
C PHE A 75 -17.15 -2.55 10.27
N HIS A 76 -16.31 -3.47 10.71
CA HIS A 76 -15.24 -4.05 9.87
C HIS A 76 -15.80 -4.69 8.60
N TYR A 77 -16.85 -5.52 8.71
CA TYR A 77 -17.48 -6.14 7.54
C TYR A 77 -18.14 -5.12 6.61
N LEU A 78 -18.82 -4.12 7.16
CA LEU A 78 -19.48 -3.09 6.35
C LEU A 78 -18.47 -2.16 5.69
N TYR A 79 -17.37 -1.85 6.37
CA TYR A 79 -16.27 -1.06 5.83
C TYR A 79 -15.61 -1.79 4.65
N TYR A 80 -15.32 -3.08 4.82
CA TYR A 80 -14.80 -3.93 3.73
C TYR A 80 -15.78 -3.96 2.55
N LEU A 81 -17.06 -4.23 2.81
CA LEU A 81 -18.09 -4.27 1.78
C LEU A 81 -18.21 -2.93 1.03
N PHE A 82 -18.20 -1.82 1.75
CA PHE A 82 -18.24 -0.49 1.17
C PHE A 82 -17.07 -0.29 0.18
N PHE A 83 -15.84 -0.67 0.57
CA PHE A 83 -14.69 -0.53 -0.31
C PHE A 83 -14.69 -1.52 -1.49
N VAL A 84 -15.29 -2.69 -1.34
CA VAL A 84 -15.53 -3.60 -2.47
C VAL A 84 -16.45 -2.94 -3.50
N PHE A 85 -17.53 -2.28 -3.06
CA PHE A 85 -18.42 -1.52 -3.95
C PHE A 85 -17.70 -0.36 -4.63
N VAL A 86 -16.91 0.41 -3.88
CA VAL A 86 -16.10 1.50 -4.43
C VAL A 86 -15.13 0.97 -5.50
N ALA A 87 -14.46 -0.15 -5.25
CA ALA A 87 -13.56 -0.79 -6.20
C ALA A 87 -14.28 -1.26 -7.46
N TRP A 88 -15.40 -1.96 -7.28
CA TRP A 88 -16.23 -2.44 -8.39
C TRP A 88 -16.66 -1.28 -9.30
N TYR A 89 -17.12 -0.22 -8.68
CA TYR A 89 -17.59 0.95 -9.42
C TYR A 89 -16.45 1.64 -10.17
N TYR A 90 -15.32 1.82 -9.51
CA TYR A 90 -14.12 2.43 -10.08
C TYR A 90 -13.63 1.67 -11.35
N HIS A 91 -13.61 0.35 -11.30
CA HIS A 91 -13.20 -0.48 -12.44
C HIS A 91 -14.23 -0.45 -13.58
N ASN A 92 -15.51 -0.39 -13.23
CA ASN A 92 -16.56 -0.25 -14.23
C ASN A 92 -16.48 1.09 -14.99
N THR A 93 -16.10 2.17 -14.32
CA THR A 93 -15.87 3.47 -15.00
C THR A 93 -14.77 3.36 -16.07
N GLY A 94 -13.69 2.65 -15.77
CA GLY A 94 -12.63 2.37 -16.75
C GLY A 94 -13.11 1.50 -17.93
N GLY A 95 -13.88 0.47 -17.64
CA GLY A 95 -14.50 -0.40 -18.66
C GLY A 95 -15.46 0.39 -19.58
N PHE A 96 -16.20 1.34 -18.99
CA PHE A 96 -17.09 2.21 -19.74
C PHE A 96 -16.35 3.11 -20.75
N ILE A 97 -15.22 3.71 -20.34
CA ILE A 97 -14.40 4.51 -21.26
C ILE A 97 -13.89 3.64 -22.41
N GLY A 98 -13.48 2.41 -22.14
CA GLY A 98 -13.06 1.46 -23.16
C GLY A 98 -14.18 1.11 -24.15
N LEU A 99 -15.39 0.84 -23.66
CA LEU A 99 -16.56 0.59 -24.51
C LEU A 99 -16.97 1.81 -25.32
N TYR A 100 -16.87 3.01 -24.76
CA TYR A 100 -17.11 4.25 -25.50
C TYR A 100 -16.17 4.38 -26.69
N ILE A 101 -14.87 4.18 -26.46
CA ILE A 101 -13.87 4.23 -27.52
C ILE A 101 -14.15 3.15 -28.59
N LEU A 102 -14.47 1.91 -28.17
CA LEU A 102 -14.79 0.82 -29.06
C LEU A 102 -15.97 1.15 -29.98
N ASN A 103 -17.08 1.65 -29.42
CA ASN A 103 -18.30 1.94 -30.17
C ASN A 103 -18.17 3.13 -31.13
N HIS A 104 -17.30 4.11 -30.78
CA HIS A 104 -17.20 5.33 -31.61
C HIS A 104 -16.06 5.30 -32.63
N ILE A 105 -15.05 4.43 -32.39
CA ILE A 105 -13.83 4.41 -33.22
C ILE A 105 -13.74 3.13 -34.04
N ILE A 106 -14.21 1.99 -33.50
CA ILE A 106 -13.93 0.67 -34.10
C ILE A 106 -15.21 0.03 -34.69
N ILE A 107 -16.26 -0.14 -33.86
CA ILE A 107 -17.47 -0.84 -34.24
C ILE A 107 -18.64 -0.41 -33.35
N GLU A 108 -19.78 -0.11 -33.95
CA GLU A 108 -21.03 0.15 -33.22
C GLU A 108 -21.68 -1.18 -32.81
N LEU A 109 -21.75 -1.41 -31.50
CA LEU A 109 -22.35 -2.63 -30.93
C LEU A 109 -23.79 -2.37 -30.50
N PRO A 110 -24.69 -3.38 -30.59
CA PRO A 110 -26.02 -3.32 -30.02
C PRO A 110 -25.99 -2.99 -28.53
N TYR A 111 -26.99 -2.27 -28.04
CA TYR A 111 -27.09 -1.82 -26.65
C TYR A 111 -26.99 -2.98 -25.65
N GLU A 112 -27.72 -4.06 -25.88
CA GLU A 112 -27.75 -5.23 -25.01
C GLU A 112 -26.37 -5.86 -24.89
N LEU A 113 -25.63 -5.91 -25.98
CA LEU A 113 -24.26 -6.43 -25.99
C LEU A 113 -23.31 -5.50 -25.24
N ASN A 114 -23.43 -4.19 -25.42
CA ASN A 114 -22.67 -3.20 -24.64
C ASN A 114 -22.91 -3.34 -23.14
N LEU A 115 -24.17 -3.50 -22.73
CA LEU A 115 -24.54 -3.68 -21.32
C LEU A 115 -23.96 -4.99 -20.74
N ILE A 116 -24.05 -6.09 -21.49
CA ILE A 116 -23.48 -7.37 -21.08
C ILE A 116 -21.96 -7.27 -20.92
N ILE A 117 -21.27 -6.70 -21.92
CA ILE A 117 -19.82 -6.52 -21.88
C ILE A 117 -19.44 -5.64 -20.68
N TYR A 118 -20.14 -4.54 -20.44
CA TYR A 118 -19.90 -3.64 -19.31
C TYR A 118 -20.01 -4.38 -17.97
N ILE A 119 -21.10 -5.10 -17.75
CA ILE A 119 -21.32 -5.82 -16.48
C ILE A 119 -20.31 -6.95 -16.32
N VAL A 120 -20.14 -7.79 -17.33
CA VAL A 120 -19.26 -8.98 -17.24
C VAL A 120 -17.79 -8.56 -17.12
N PHE A 121 -17.33 -7.64 -17.95
CA PHE A 121 -15.96 -7.16 -17.93
C PHE A 121 -15.66 -6.41 -16.64
N GLY A 122 -16.50 -5.46 -16.24
CA GLY A 122 -16.31 -4.67 -15.04
C GLY A 122 -16.35 -5.51 -13.77
N SER A 123 -17.31 -6.46 -13.68
CA SER A 123 -17.38 -7.38 -12.54
C SER A 123 -16.20 -8.34 -12.51
N GLY A 124 -15.83 -8.93 -13.66
CA GLY A 124 -14.69 -9.82 -13.77
C GLY A 124 -13.37 -9.14 -13.42
N LEU A 125 -13.15 -7.93 -13.92
CA LEU A 125 -11.96 -7.13 -13.58
C LEU A 125 -11.93 -6.78 -12.10
N SER A 126 -13.06 -6.40 -11.51
CA SER A 126 -13.14 -6.07 -10.09
C SER A 126 -12.82 -7.28 -9.21
N LEU A 127 -13.40 -8.44 -9.51
CA LEU A 127 -13.10 -9.67 -8.79
C LEU A 127 -11.62 -10.05 -8.90
N LEU A 128 -11.04 -9.93 -10.09
CA LEU A 128 -9.61 -10.17 -10.31
C LEU A 128 -8.75 -9.21 -9.48
N CYS A 129 -9.09 -7.93 -9.46
CA CYS A 129 -8.34 -6.91 -8.73
C CYS A 129 -8.45 -7.09 -7.21
N ILE A 130 -9.61 -7.49 -6.69
CA ILE A 130 -9.81 -7.84 -5.28
C ILE A 130 -9.02 -9.11 -4.93
N TYR A 131 -9.09 -10.13 -5.79
CA TYR A 131 -8.30 -11.35 -5.61
C TYR A 131 -6.80 -11.05 -5.57
N THR A 132 -6.31 -10.21 -6.47
CA THR A 132 -4.89 -9.82 -6.56
C THR A 132 -4.43 -9.08 -5.29
N ASP A 133 -5.28 -8.27 -4.70
CA ASP A 133 -4.99 -7.53 -3.47
C ASP A 133 -4.90 -8.44 -2.24
N ASN A 134 -5.76 -9.45 -2.16
CA ASN A 134 -5.84 -10.37 -1.02
C ASN A 134 -4.86 -11.56 -1.12
N ASN A 135 -4.12 -11.69 -2.23
CA ASN A 135 -3.20 -12.81 -2.46
C ASN A 135 -1.78 -12.29 -2.74
N PRO A 136 -1.05 -11.84 -1.73
CA PRO A 136 0.31 -11.35 -1.90
C PRO A 136 1.24 -12.49 -2.36
N LYS A 137 2.27 -12.11 -3.14
CA LYS A 137 3.28 -13.04 -3.67
C LYS A 137 4.66 -12.68 -3.17
N ILE A 138 5.54 -13.68 -3.10
CA ILE A 138 6.97 -13.45 -2.83
C ILE A 138 7.65 -12.99 -4.11
N ASP A 139 8.15 -11.76 -4.08
CA ASP A 139 8.99 -11.18 -5.13
C ASP A 139 10.48 -11.45 -4.83
N ARG A 140 11.13 -12.28 -5.65
CA ARG A 140 12.50 -12.76 -5.41
C ARG A 140 13.52 -11.94 -6.16
N ILE A 141 14.40 -11.27 -5.41
CA ILE A 141 15.42 -10.35 -5.90
C ILE A 141 16.80 -10.87 -5.52
N LYS A 142 17.75 -10.82 -6.47
CA LYS A 142 19.16 -11.16 -6.22
C LYS A 142 20.03 -9.97 -6.58
N LEU A 143 20.87 -9.55 -5.63
CA LEU A 143 21.81 -8.46 -5.78
C LEU A 143 23.22 -8.96 -5.45
N LYS A 144 24.24 -8.43 -6.13
CA LYS A 144 25.65 -8.71 -5.82
C LYS A 144 26.25 -7.54 -5.05
N CYS A 145 27.02 -7.83 -4.02
CA CYS A 145 27.71 -6.84 -3.20
C CYS A 145 29.11 -7.34 -2.86
N ASP A 146 30.11 -6.84 -3.56
CA ASP A 146 31.50 -7.28 -3.39
C ASP A 146 32.08 -6.96 -2.00
N GLN A 147 31.50 -6.01 -1.30
CA GLN A 147 31.91 -5.64 0.07
C GLN A 147 31.32 -6.55 1.15
N LEU A 148 30.32 -7.36 0.79
CA LEU A 148 29.66 -8.26 1.74
C LEU A 148 30.43 -9.59 1.80
N LYS A 149 30.60 -10.13 3.02
CA LYS A 149 31.13 -11.49 3.20
C LYS A 149 29.98 -12.48 3.36
N GLY A 150 29.90 -13.43 2.40
CA GLY A 150 28.81 -14.40 2.36
C GLY A 150 27.44 -13.76 2.03
N ASN A 151 26.38 -14.54 2.04
CA ASN A 151 25.05 -14.07 1.66
C ASN A 151 24.26 -13.54 2.83
N ILE A 152 23.34 -12.59 2.56
CA ILE A 152 22.30 -12.12 3.47
C ILE A 152 20.96 -12.21 2.78
N ASN A 153 19.95 -12.80 3.43
CA ASN A 153 18.58 -12.90 2.94
C ASN A 153 17.65 -12.05 3.78
N ILE A 154 16.99 -11.12 3.14
CA ILE A 154 16.11 -10.13 3.77
C ILE A 154 14.69 -10.35 3.25
N VAL A 155 13.71 -10.35 4.15
CA VAL A 155 12.30 -10.21 3.79
C VAL A 155 11.91 -8.76 3.97
N HIS A 156 11.25 -8.18 2.99
CA HIS A 156 10.77 -6.81 3.02
C HIS A 156 9.25 -6.76 2.88
N MET A 157 8.58 -6.22 3.88
CA MET A 157 7.16 -5.89 3.90
C MET A 157 6.96 -4.40 4.08
N THR A 158 5.84 -3.89 3.61
CA THR A 158 5.42 -2.49 3.79
C THR A 158 3.92 -2.35 3.57
N ASP A 159 3.34 -1.26 4.04
CA ASP A 159 1.96 -0.89 3.73
C ASP A 159 0.95 -2.02 4.06
N LEU A 160 1.01 -2.56 5.27
CA LEU A 160 0.10 -3.62 5.70
C LEU A 160 -1.31 -3.09 5.98
N HIS A 161 -1.44 -1.83 6.43
CA HIS A 161 -2.68 -1.13 6.71
C HIS A 161 -3.67 -1.90 7.58
N LEU A 162 -3.17 -2.47 8.67
CA LEU A 162 -3.99 -3.21 9.63
C LEU A 162 -5.03 -2.30 10.31
N GLY A 163 -6.19 -2.87 10.64
CA GLY A 163 -7.25 -2.23 11.40
C GLY A 163 -8.52 -1.95 10.60
N GLY A 164 -8.41 -1.54 9.33
CA GLY A 164 -9.56 -1.31 8.46
C GLY A 164 -10.10 -2.58 7.83
N SER A 165 -9.56 -2.89 6.66
CA SER A 165 -9.93 -4.09 5.89
C SER A 165 -9.06 -5.29 6.19
N TYR A 166 -7.92 -5.10 6.85
CA TYR A 166 -6.93 -6.13 7.17
C TYR A 166 -6.85 -6.33 8.68
N GLY A 167 -6.95 -7.59 9.10
CA GLY A 167 -6.90 -8.00 10.49
C GLY A 167 -5.88 -9.08 10.76
N LYS A 168 -6.10 -9.88 11.81
CA LYS A 168 -5.25 -10.99 12.23
C LYS A 168 -5.05 -12.00 11.10
N GLU A 169 -6.12 -12.37 10.40
CA GLU A 169 -6.11 -13.35 9.31
C GLU A 169 -5.17 -12.91 8.17
N SER A 170 -5.13 -11.61 7.89
CA SER A 170 -4.21 -11.09 6.88
C SER A 170 -2.75 -11.24 7.32
N VAL A 171 -2.45 -10.93 8.58
CA VAL A 171 -1.09 -11.12 9.13
C VAL A 171 -0.70 -12.59 9.13
N GLU A 172 -1.62 -13.50 9.45
CA GLU A 172 -1.39 -14.94 9.39
C GLU A 172 -1.04 -15.40 7.97
N ILE A 173 -1.72 -14.86 6.94
CA ILE A 173 -1.39 -15.14 5.54
C ILE A 173 0.04 -14.67 5.22
N TYR A 174 0.39 -13.44 5.61
CA TYR A 174 1.72 -12.88 5.33
C TYR A 174 2.83 -13.66 6.04
N VAL A 175 2.63 -13.98 7.32
CA VAL A 175 3.57 -14.77 8.11
C VAL A 175 3.72 -16.18 7.54
N ASN A 176 2.62 -16.84 7.17
CA ASN A 176 2.67 -18.18 6.56
C ASN A 176 3.44 -18.18 5.23
N LEU A 177 3.31 -17.14 4.40
CA LEU A 177 4.12 -17.00 3.18
C LEU A 177 5.61 -16.89 3.50
N ILE A 178 5.98 -16.13 4.54
CA ILE A 178 7.36 -15.98 4.98
C ILE A 178 7.91 -17.31 5.50
N LEU A 179 7.14 -18.03 6.32
CA LEU A 179 7.54 -19.32 6.90
C LEU A 179 7.70 -20.42 5.84
N GLN A 180 7.09 -20.30 4.66
CA GLN A 180 7.27 -21.22 3.54
C GLN A 180 8.57 -20.99 2.76
N ILE A 181 9.30 -19.88 3.00
CA ILE A 181 10.61 -19.62 2.39
C ILE A 181 11.61 -20.64 2.96
N LYS A 182 12.20 -21.45 2.09
CA LYS A 182 13.11 -22.54 2.48
C LYS A 182 14.50 -22.03 2.85
N GLU A 183 14.91 -20.90 2.29
CA GLU A 183 16.20 -20.27 2.54
C GLU A 183 16.20 -19.67 3.96
N LYS A 184 17.35 -19.71 4.62
CA LYS A 184 17.52 -19.00 5.90
C LYS A 184 17.24 -17.52 5.72
N ILE A 185 16.30 -16.97 6.46
CA ILE A 185 16.05 -15.53 6.54
C ILE A 185 16.93 -14.96 7.65
N ASP A 186 17.75 -13.96 7.34
CA ASP A 186 18.61 -13.30 8.31
C ASP A 186 17.81 -12.29 9.14
N PHE A 187 16.99 -11.47 8.49
CA PHE A 187 16.05 -10.56 9.17
C PHE A 187 14.90 -10.13 8.23
N VAL A 188 13.85 -9.62 8.85
CA VAL A 188 12.70 -9.01 8.18
C VAL A 188 12.76 -7.51 8.37
N VAL A 189 12.30 -6.74 7.38
CA VAL A 189 12.14 -5.29 7.44
C VAL A 189 10.70 -4.92 7.13
N VAL A 190 10.10 -4.07 7.97
CA VAL A 190 8.77 -3.49 7.75
C VAL A 190 8.94 -1.97 7.59
N THR A 191 8.76 -1.46 6.38
CA THR A 191 9.02 -0.06 6.06
C THR A 191 7.79 0.84 6.17
N GLY A 192 7.07 0.75 7.29
CA GLY A 192 5.99 1.66 7.65
C GLY A 192 4.61 1.29 7.11
N ASP A 193 3.64 2.10 7.50
CA ASP A 193 2.22 1.89 7.25
C ASP A 193 1.77 0.48 7.66
N LEU A 194 2.20 0.07 8.85
CA LEU A 194 1.76 -1.17 9.49
C LEU A 194 0.27 -1.10 9.80
N VAL A 195 -0.22 0.10 10.17
CA VAL A 195 -1.62 0.35 10.50
C VAL A 195 -2.27 1.30 9.50
N ASP A 196 -3.60 1.19 9.30
CA ASP A 196 -4.36 2.14 8.45
C ASP A 196 -4.58 3.51 9.13
N GLY A 197 -4.28 3.60 10.43
CA GLY A 197 -4.34 4.83 11.19
C GLY A 197 -5.75 5.30 11.59
N ASN A 198 -6.80 4.65 11.12
CA ASN A 198 -8.19 5.03 11.39
C ASN A 198 -8.86 4.15 12.45
N ILE A 199 -8.51 2.86 12.48
CA ILE A 199 -9.06 1.88 13.40
C ILE A 199 -7.92 1.37 14.28
N ARG A 200 -8.20 1.29 15.59
CA ARG A 200 -7.18 0.82 16.54
C ARG A 200 -6.89 -0.65 16.33
N VAL A 201 -5.63 -0.93 16.05
CA VAL A 201 -5.10 -2.29 16.00
C VAL A 201 -5.04 -2.85 17.41
N THR A 202 -5.35 -4.12 17.55
CA THR A 202 -5.30 -4.86 18.82
C THR A 202 -4.06 -5.76 18.86
N GLN A 203 -3.65 -6.16 20.05
CA GLN A 203 -2.47 -7.01 20.24
C GLN A 203 -2.58 -8.34 19.48
N ASP A 204 -3.76 -8.94 19.47
CA ASP A 204 -4.02 -10.21 18.78
C ASP A 204 -3.81 -10.12 17.25
N MET A 205 -4.00 -8.94 16.64
CA MET A 205 -3.71 -8.73 15.22
C MET A 205 -2.21 -8.81 14.93
N LEU A 206 -1.35 -8.45 15.87
CA LEU A 206 0.10 -8.45 15.72
C LEU A 206 0.76 -9.76 16.20
N GLU A 207 0.04 -10.55 16.99
CA GLU A 207 0.54 -11.81 17.56
C GLU A 207 1.18 -12.77 16.53
N PRO A 208 0.64 -12.94 15.30
CA PRO A 208 1.23 -13.87 14.35
C PRO A 208 2.69 -13.56 13.99
N PHE A 209 3.16 -12.31 14.10
CA PHE A 209 4.56 -11.97 13.87
C PHE A 209 5.52 -12.71 14.80
N ASN A 210 5.08 -13.12 15.99
CA ASN A 210 5.89 -13.86 16.97
C ASN A 210 6.28 -15.27 16.48
N GLN A 211 5.69 -15.76 15.39
CA GLN A 211 6.08 -17.01 14.76
C GLN A 211 7.39 -16.89 13.97
N ILE A 212 7.73 -15.69 13.51
CA ILE A 212 8.98 -15.41 12.79
C ILE A 212 10.13 -15.38 13.82
N LYS A 213 11.16 -16.19 13.61
CA LYS A 213 12.24 -16.39 14.60
C LYS A 213 13.45 -15.50 14.39
N CYS A 214 13.58 -14.82 13.25
CA CYS A 214 14.62 -13.83 13.02
C CYS A 214 14.14 -12.43 13.47
N PRO A 215 15.06 -11.46 13.65
CA PRO A 215 14.69 -10.09 13.98
C PRO A 215 13.77 -9.46 12.92
N ILE A 216 12.78 -8.69 13.35
CA ILE A 216 11.88 -7.93 12.47
C ILE A 216 12.09 -6.44 12.78
N TYR A 217 12.81 -5.74 11.91
CA TYR A 217 13.06 -4.31 12.08
C TYR A 217 11.91 -3.51 11.47
N TYR A 218 11.41 -2.56 12.23
CA TYR A 218 10.26 -1.74 11.87
C TYR A 218 10.57 -0.25 11.94
N ILE A 219 10.10 0.51 10.97
CA ILE A 219 10.04 1.97 10.99
C ILE A 219 8.61 2.42 10.74
N THR A 220 8.27 3.64 11.14
CA THR A 220 6.93 4.19 10.92
C THR A 220 6.76 4.76 9.52
N GLY A 221 5.51 4.68 8.99
CA GLY A 221 5.06 5.37 7.80
C GLY A 221 4.17 6.57 8.14
N ASN A 222 3.50 7.13 7.14
CA ASN A 222 2.64 8.30 7.35
C ASN A 222 1.32 7.97 8.06
N HIS A 223 0.84 6.74 7.98
CA HIS A 223 -0.38 6.32 8.66
C HIS A 223 -0.21 6.18 10.17
N GLU A 224 0.98 5.84 10.66
CA GLU A 224 1.28 5.85 12.08
C GLU A 224 1.23 7.25 12.69
N GLU A 225 1.52 8.31 11.91
CA GLU A 225 1.44 9.69 12.39
C GLU A 225 -0.01 10.19 12.51
N LEU A 226 -0.99 9.49 11.92
CA LEU A 226 -2.39 9.91 11.94
C LEU A 226 -3.08 9.66 13.29
N THR A 227 -2.64 8.67 14.06
CA THR A 227 -3.30 8.27 15.31
C THR A 227 -2.31 7.76 16.36
N TRP A 228 -2.65 6.85 17.18
CA TRP A 228 -2.05 6.25 18.38
C TRP A 228 -0.60 5.77 18.25
N LYS A 229 0.28 6.52 17.62
CA LYS A 229 1.68 6.11 17.38
C LYS A 229 2.36 5.60 18.63
N ASP A 230 2.25 6.34 19.74
CA ASP A 230 2.92 5.98 21.00
C ASP A 230 2.36 4.68 21.59
N ASP A 231 1.02 4.51 21.56
CA ASP A 231 0.38 3.26 21.99
C ASP A 231 0.76 2.07 21.09
N LEU A 232 0.85 2.30 19.77
CA LEU A 232 1.28 1.28 18.83
C LEU A 232 2.72 0.85 19.08
N ILE A 233 3.63 1.80 19.24
CA ILE A 233 5.04 1.52 19.53
C ILE A 233 5.16 0.76 20.85
N TYR A 234 4.46 1.19 21.89
CA TYR A 234 4.42 0.46 23.16
C TYR A 234 3.94 -0.99 22.98
N MET A 235 2.88 -1.20 22.17
CA MET A 235 2.36 -2.54 21.90
C MET A 235 3.37 -3.39 21.13
N ILE A 236 4.02 -2.81 20.12
CA ILE A 236 5.06 -3.48 19.31
C ILE A 236 6.20 -3.94 20.23
N GLU A 237 6.76 -3.03 21.00
CA GLU A 237 7.94 -3.30 21.84
C GLU A 237 7.68 -4.28 22.98
N ASN A 238 6.46 -4.37 23.50
CA ASN A 238 6.15 -5.20 24.66
C ASN A 238 5.44 -6.52 24.34
N HIS A 239 4.86 -6.66 23.15
CA HIS A 239 4.01 -7.81 22.85
C HIS A 239 4.33 -8.52 21.53
N THR A 240 5.34 -8.03 20.78
CA THR A 240 5.73 -8.64 19.50
C THR A 240 7.24 -8.80 19.36
N ASN A 241 7.67 -9.51 18.33
CA ASN A 241 9.06 -9.63 17.93
C ASN A 241 9.55 -8.48 17.02
N LEU A 242 8.70 -7.46 16.80
CA LEU A 242 9.09 -6.30 16.01
C LEU A 242 9.99 -5.38 16.84
N ILE A 243 11.07 -4.94 16.23
CA ILE A 243 12.05 -4.04 16.82
C ILE A 243 11.92 -2.69 16.13
N HIS A 244 11.34 -1.70 16.82
CA HIS A 244 11.26 -0.35 16.29
C HIS A 244 12.66 0.24 16.16
N LEU A 245 12.99 0.76 14.96
CA LEU A 245 14.30 1.33 14.63
C LEU A 245 14.19 2.83 14.31
N PRO A 246 13.77 3.67 15.27
CA PRO A 246 13.50 5.07 15.03
C PRO A 246 14.79 5.86 14.87
N ASN A 247 15.05 6.42 13.69
CA ASN A 247 16.19 7.29 13.42
C ASN A 247 17.51 6.73 13.98
N ASN A 248 17.75 5.45 13.72
CA ASN A 248 18.86 4.71 14.32
C ASN A 248 19.63 3.89 13.28
N LEU A 249 20.83 3.49 13.69
CA LEU A 249 21.74 2.67 12.93
C LEU A 249 22.05 1.40 13.75
N ILE A 250 21.94 0.26 13.13
CA ILE A 250 22.47 -1.00 13.66
C ILE A 250 23.42 -1.63 12.65
N THR A 251 24.40 -2.39 13.15
CA THR A 251 25.25 -3.23 12.32
C THR A 251 24.85 -4.69 12.54
N TYR A 252 24.23 -5.28 11.51
CA TYR A 252 23.80 -6.68 11.57
C TYR A 252 25.01 -7.61 11.32
N ASP A 253 25.22 -8.53 12.26
CA ASP A 253 26.26 -9.58 12.20
C ASP A 253 27.65 -9.07 11.80
N LYS A 254 27.96 -7.81 12.09
CA LYS A 254 29.19 -7.10 11.68
C LYS A 254 29.47 -7.12 10.18
N ARG A 255 28.45 -7.35 9.36
CA ARG A 255 28.56 -7.50 7.90
C ARG A 255 27.86 -6.40 7.09
N ILE A 256 26.80 -5.82 7.64
CA ILE A 256 26.00 -4.82 6.95
C ILE A 256 25.41 -3.82 7.94
N ASN A 257 25.36 -2.55 7.54
CA ASN A 257 24.68 -1.52 8.31
C ASN A 257 23.23 -1.39 7.86
N LEU A 258 22.30 -1.29 8.80
CA LEU A 258 20.90 -1.00 8.58
C LEU A 258 20.58 0.34 9.22
N ILE A 259 20.17 1.32 8.40
CA ILE A 259 19.86 2.69 8.82
C ILE A 259 18.36 2.89 8.67
N GLY A 260 17.63 3.05 9.78
CA GLY A 260 16.20 3.29 9.81
C GLY A 260 15.88 4.75 10.11
N ILE A 261 14.99 5.34 9.33
CA ILE A 261 14.44 6.67 9.62
C ILE A 261 12.92 6.61 9.54
N ASP A 262 12.28 6.97 10.64
CA ASP A 262 10.83 7.12 10.74
C ASP A 262 10.31 8.19 9.78
N TYR A 263 9.05 8.04 9.36
CA TYR A 263 8.40 9.02 8.51
C TYR A 263 8.42 10.42 9.12
N LYS A 264 8.75 11.38 8.28
CA LYS A 264 8.66 12.83 8.53
C LYS A 264 8.20 13.53 7.28
N THR A 265 7.38 14.56 7.43
CA THR A 265 6.94 15.39 6.30
C THR A 265 8.06 16.31 5.78
N ASN A 266 8.99 16.69 6.66
CA ASN A 266 10.08 17.59 6.31
C ASN A 266 11.31 16.83 5.81
N LEU A 267 11.59 16.95 4.51
CA LEU A 267 12.71 16.28 3.84
C LEU A 267 14.09 16.71 4.37
N ASP A 268 14.24 17.95 4.80
CA ASP A 268 15.53 18.45 5.29
C ASP A 268 15.86 17.86 6.67
N LEU A 269 14.84 17.59 7.50
CA LEU A 269 15.02 16.83 8.74
C LEU A 269 15.49 15.41 8.45
N ILE A 270 14.86 14.72 7.49
CA ILE A 270 15.26 13.36 7.10
C ILE A 270 16.70 13.34 6.60
N ARG A 271 17.07 14.27 5.70
CA ARG A 271 18.45 14.40 5.20
C ARG A 271 19.45 14.66 6.31
N GLY A 272 19.12 15.54 7.26
CA GLY A 272 19.96 15.86 8.41
C GLY A 272 20.16 14.64 9.31
N GLN A 273 19.09 13.90 9.60
CA GLN A 273 19.16 12.66 10.40
C GLN A 273 19.98 11.58 9.68
N LEU A 274 19.72 11.36 8.39
CA LEU A 274 20.47 10.40 7.57
C LEU A 274 21.97 10.73 7.57
N LYS A 275 22.34 12.00 7.35
CA LYS A 275 23.73 12.45 7.39
C LYS A 275 24.38 12.14 8.73
N ASN A 276 23.71 12.41 9.84
CA ASN A 276 24.24 12.13 11.19
C ASN A 276 24.44 10.63 11.43
N LEU A 277 23.54 9.77 10.93
CA LEU A 277 23.66 8.32 11.07
C LEU A 277 24.80 7.75 10.21
N ILE A 278 24.95 8.27 8.99
CA ILE A 278 26.05 7.88 8.10
C ILE A 278 27.41 8.16 8.72
N TYR A 279 27.60 9.31 9.39
CA TYR A 279 28.85 9.59 10.08
C TYR A 279 29.19 8.59 11.20
N LYS A 280 28.19 7.90 11.74
CA LYS A 280 28.36 6.87 12.77
C LYS A 280 28.53 5.48 12.17
N ALA A 281 28.21 5.30 10.89
CA ALA A 281 28.26 4.01 10.22
C ALA A 281 29.71 3.56 9.98
N ASN A 282 29.93 2.26 10.00
CA ASN A 282 31.19 1.69 9.54
C ASN A 282 31.24 1.76 8.00
N ASN A 283 32.05 2.67 7.49
CA ASN A 283 32.16 2.94 6.05
C ASN A 283 32.74 1.77 5.23
N ASN A 284 33.32 0.75 5.89
CA ASN A 284 33.80 -0.46 5.22
C ASN A 284 32.71 -1.49 4.95
N LEU A 285 31.49 -1.25 5.46
CA LEU A 285 30.35 -2.12 5.28
C LEU A 285 29.32 -1.49 4.32
N PRO A 286 28.60 -2.30 3.54
CA PRO A 286 27.50 -1.80 2.72
C PRO A 286 26.38 -1.30 3.64
N ASN A 287 25.71 -0.21 3.22
CA ASN A 287 24.60 0.37 3.95
C ASN A 287 23.27 0.03 3.30
N ILE A 288 22.33 -0.48 4.09
CA ILE A 288 20.91 -0.55 3.72
C ILE A 288 20.19 0.60 4.39
N PHE A 289 19.54 1.45 3.62
CA PHE A 289 18.66 2.50 4.11
C PHE A 289 17.22 2.03 4.05
N ILE A 290 16.47 2.22 5.14
CA ILE A 290 15.04 1.94 5.21
C ILE A 290 14.27 3.21 5.56
N HIS A 291 13.33 3.57 4.68
CA HIS A 291 12.41 4.68 4.89
C HIS A 291 11.11 4.41 4.12
N HIS A 292 9.99 4.86 4.67
CA HIS A 292 8.68 4.54 4.10
C HIS A 292 8.49 5.09 2.69
N VAL A 293 8.75 6.38 2.48
CA VAL A 293 8.49 7.07 1.21
C VAL A 293 9.70 7.04 0.29
N PRO A 294 9.55 6.78 -1.03
CA PRO A 294 10.64 6.84 -2.01
C PRO A 294 10.99 8.29 -2.40
N ILE A 295 11.37 9.11 -1.42
CA ILE A 295 11.50 10.57 -1.51
C ILE A 295 12.79 11.05 -2.15
N PHE A 296 13.72 10.17 -2.42
CA PHE A 296 15.04 10.60 -2.86
C PHE A 296 15.19 10.55 -4.37
N LYS A 297 15.40 11.72 -4.96
CA LYS A 297 16.11 11.77 -6.24
C LYS A 297 17.55 11.32 -5.97
N PRO A 298 18.14 10.50 -6.85
CA PRO A 298 19.50 9.98 -6.66
C PRO A 298 20.55 11.05 -6.34
N ASP A 299 20.38 12.25 -6.91
CA ASP A 299 21.32 13.36 -6.78
C ASP A 299 21.17 14.14 -5.44
N THR A 300 20.17 13.81 -4.62
CA THR A 300 19.88 14.50 -3.36
C THR A 300 20.32 13.73 -2.12
N LEU A 301 20.76 12.48 -2.28
CA LEU A 301 21.33 11.71 -1.18
C LEU A 301 22.76 12.17 -0.89
N PRO A 302 23.15 12.21 0.40
CA PRO A 302 24.55 12.40 0.76
C PRO A 302 25.44 11.36 0.05
N ASP A 303 26.66 11.72 -0.28
CA ASP A 303 27.63 10.76 -0.82
C ASP A 303 28.07 9.82 0.32
N PHE A 304 27.50 8.62 0.34
CA PHE A 304 27.84 7.56 1.30
C PHE A 304 27.75 6.20 0.60
N ASN A 305 28.34 5.20 1.21
CA ASN A 305 28.37 3.83 0.68
C ASN A 305 26.97 3.18 0.79
N LEU A 306 25.95 3.78 0.15
CA LEU A 306 24.63 3.20 0.03
C LEU A 306 24.68 2.05 -0.95
N PHE A 307 24.22 0.89 -0.50
CA PHE A 307 24.06 -0.28 -1.35
C PHE A 307 22.60 -0.49 -1.75
N LEU A 308 21.69 -0.41 -0.78
CA LEU A 308 20.26 -0.68 -1.03
C LEU A 308 19.38 0.29 -0.24
N PHE A 309 18.34 0.80 -0.89
CA PHE A 309 17.25 1.54 -0.26
C PHE A 309 15.96 0.75 -0.36
N LEU A 310 15.30 0.47 0.78
CA LEU A 310 14.01 -0.20 0.86
C LEU A 310 12.91 0.79 1.21
N CYS A 311 11.84 0.81 0.43
CA CYS A 311 10.71 1.73 0.62
C CYS A 311 9.38 1.13 0.14
N GLY A 312 8.27 1.82 0.44
CA GLY A 312 6.89 1.49 0.05
C GLY A 312 6.09 2.71 -0.36
N HIS A 313 4.92 2.93 0.29
CA HIS A 313 4.06 4.12 0.21
C HIS A 313 3.24 4.26 -1.08
N VAL A 314 3.79 3.94 -2.23
CA VAL A 314 3.19 4.27 -3.55
C VAL A 314 2.19 3.21 -4.01
N HIS A 315 2.12 2.08 -3.31
CA HIS A 315 1.27 0.93 -3.63
C HIS A 315 1.36 0.47 -5.09
N GLY A 316 2.53 0.66 -5.73
CA GLY A 316 2.73 0.33 -7.13
C GLY A 316 1.85 1.10 -8.12
N GLY A 317 1.23 2.20 -7.70
CA GLY A 317 0.25 2.92 -8.52
C GLY A 317 -1.00 2.09 -8.81
N LYS A 318 -1.53 1.38 -7.81
CA LYS A 318 -2.60 0.38 -7.92
C LYS A 318 -3.89 0.82 -8.58
N CYS A 319 -4.11 2.12 -8.71
CA CYS A 319 -5.38 2.67 -9.20
C CYS A 319 -5.41 2.72 -10.73
N PHE A 320 -6.35 2.01 -11.35
CA PHE A 320 -6.68 2.17 -12.76
C PHE A 320 -7.34 3.55 -13.00
N PRO A 321 -7.04 4.35 -14.06
CA PRO A 321 -6.09 4.04 -15.14
C PRO A 321 -4.63 4.42 -14.84
N LEU A 322 -4.29 4.89 -13.64
CA LEU A 322 -2.93 5.31 -13.29
C LEU A 322 -1.89 4.21 -13.53
N THR A 323 -2.29 2.95 -13.32
CA THR A 323 -1.46 1.78 -13.61
C THR A 323 -1.05 1.69 -15.09
N LEU A 324 -1.90 2.11 -16.03
CA LEU A 324 -1.59 2.08 -17.47
C LEU A 324 -0.62 3.18 -17.88
N ILE A 325 -0.68 4.34 -17.23
CA ILE A 325 0.18 5.48 -17.54
C ILE A 325 1.49 5.50 -16.73
N LYS A 326 1.60 4.63 -15.72
CA LYS A 326 2.76 4.43 -14.88
C LYS A 326 4.09 4.31 -15.66
N PRO A 327 4.22 3.53 -16.76
CA PRO A 327 5.47 3.46 -17.52
C PRO A 327 5.91 4.80 -18.11
N PHE A 328 4.95 5.67 -18.41
CA PHE A 328 5.22 7.02 -18.92
C PHE A 328 5.67 7.95 -17.80
N PHE A 329 4.98 7.94 -16.65
CA PHE A 329 5.32 8.78 -15.51
C PHE A 329 6.68 8.41 -14.88
N GLY A 330 6.97 7.12 -14.69
CA GLY A 330 8.24 6.66 -14.12
C GLY A 330 9.45 7.11 -14.96
N ARG A 331 9.31 7.15 -16.29
CA ARG A 331 10.36 7.56 -17.22
C ARG A 331 10.55 9.09 -17.30
N TRP A 332 9.44 9.85 -17.21
CA TRP A 332 9.48 11.32 -17.40
C TRP A 332 9.69 12.08 -16.09
N LEU A 333 9.17 11.58 -14.98
CA LEU A 333 9.18 12.29 -13.69
C LEU A 333 10.20 11.72 -12.70
N THR A 334 10.99 10.70 -13.09
CA THR A 334 11.91 10.00 -12.18
C THR A 334 11.25 9.57 -10.87
N ILE A 335 9.96 9.17 -10.94
CA ILE A 335 9.20 8.70 -9.79
C ILE A 335 9.42 7.20 -9.65
N ILE A 336 9.90 6.78 -8.48
CA ILE A 336 9.99 5.37 -8.10
C ILE A 336 8.57 4.94 -7.70
N ILE A 337 8.02 3.96 -8.41
CA ILE A 337 6.64 3.51 -8.18
C ILE A 337 6.60 2.10 -7.60
N GLU A 338 7.32 1.15 -8.21
CA GLU A 338 7.46 -0.23 -7.71
C GLU A 338 8.63 -0.95 -8.36
N GLY A 339 9.13 -2.00 -7.70
CA GLY A 339 10.16 -2.88 -8.21
C GLY A 339 11.58 -2.39 -7.92
N LEU A 340 12.54 -3.01 -8.59
CA LEU A 340 13.96 -2.76 -8.40
C LEU A 340 14.48 -1.75 -9.42
N TYR A 341 15.16 -0.73 -8.92
CA TYR A 341 15.84 0.30 -9.72
C TYR A 341 17.33 0.28 -9.41
N SER A 342 18.17 0.40 -10.44
CA SER A 342 19.62 0.63 -10.31
C SER A 342 19.92 2.09 -10.66
N PHE A 343 20.69 2.77 -9.81
CA PHE A 343 21.06 4.16 -10.00
C PHE A 343 22.56 4.30 -10.22
N LYS A 344 22.96 4.63 -11.47
CA LYS A 344 24.33 4.93 -11.88
C LYS A 344 25.35 3.86 -11.42
N ASP A 345 24.90 2.61 -11.33
CA ASP A 345 25.68 1.46 -10.84
C ASP A 345 26.27 1.66 -9.42
N LYS A 346 25.72 2.63 -8.66
CA LYS A 346 26.17 2.95 -7.30
C LYS A 346 25.33 2.26 -6.24
N TYR A 347 24.02 2.24 -6.40
CA TYR A 347 23.10 1.65 -5.42
C TYR A 347 21.78 1.20 -6.06
N PHE A 348 21.07 0.39 -5.32
CA PHE A 348 19.76 -0.12 -5.69
C PHE A 348 18.65 0.52 -4.85
N VAL A 349 17.46 0.69 -5.44
CA VAL A 349 16.24 1.04 -4.71
C VAL A 349 15.21 -0.03 -5.00
N TYR A 350 14.67 -0.64 -3.98
CA TYR A 350 13.53 -1.53 -4.09
C TYR A 350 12.32 -0.90 -3.43
N CYS A 351 11.34 -0.52 -4.25
CA CYS A 351 10.06 -0.03 -3.82
C CYS A 351 9.05 -1.18 -3.89
N CYS A 352 8.66 -1.70 -2.74
CA CYS A 352 7.66 -2.75 -2.65
C CYS A 352 6.26 -2.16 -2.95
N SER A 353 5.43 -2.88 -3.70
CA SER A 353 4.08 -2.40 -4.04
C SER A 353 3.08 -2.48 -2.88
N GLY A 354 3.53 -2.93 -1.71
CA GLY A 354 2.73 -3.08 -0.51
C GLY A 354 2.20 -4.50 -0.32
N THR A 355 2.28 -4.97 0.92
CA THR A 355 1.78 -6.30 1.34
C THR A 355 0.27 -6.27 1.54
N GLY A 356 -0.26 -5.18 2.15
CA GLY A 356 -1.67 -4.80 2.20
C GLY A 356 -1.92 -3.51 1.42
N THR A 357 -3.07 -2.86 1.63
CA THR A 357 -3.47 -1.65 0.90
C THR A 357 -4.32 -0.71 1.72
N SER A 358 -4.19 0.59 1.51
CA SER A 358 -5.10 1.60 2.06
C SER A 358 -6.25 1.90 1.10
N GLY A 359 -7.45 2.16 1.65
CA GLY A 359 -8.63 2.46 0.85
C GLY A 359 -9.23 1.22 0.20
N PRO A 360 -9.72 1.30 -1.06
CA PRO A 360 -10.35 0.17 -1.73
C PRO A 360 -9.42 -1.04 -1.85
N ASN A 361 -9.91 -2.20 -1.38
CA ASN A 361 -9.21 -3.49 -1.43
C ASN A 361 -9.16 -4.03 -2.86
N SER A 362 -8.35 -3.40 -3.67
CA SER A 362 -8.30 -3.71 -5.09
C SER A 362 -6.99 -3.23 -5.70
N ARG A 363 -6.36 -4.09 -6.49
CA ARG A 363 -5.12 -3.82 -7.22
C ARG A 363 -5.26 -4.22 -8.67
N CYS A 364 -5.29 -3.22 -9.54
CA CYS A 364 -5.41 -3.41 -10.98
C CYS A 364 -4.01 -3.44 -11.63
N PHE A 365 -3.63 -4.58 -12.19
CA PHE A 365 -2.34 -4.82 -12.87
C PHE A 365 -1.08 -4.63 -11.97
N VAL A 366 -1.26 -4.58 -10.67
CA VAL A 366 -0.19 -4.53 -9.67
C VAL A 366 -0.50 -5.54 -8.59
N GLY A 367 0.44 -6.45 -8.30
CA GLY A 367 0.25 -7.42 -7.23
C GLY A 367 0.53 -6.86 -5.84
N ALA A 368 -0.16 -7.37 -4.82
CA ALA A 368 0.35 -7.31 -3.45
C ALA A 368 1.61 -8.19 -3.36
N ASN A 369 2.68 -7.70 -2.73
CA ASN A 369 3.92 -8.46 -2.67
C ASN A 369 4.67 -8.33 -1.34
N ILE A 370 5.53 -9.32 -1.12
CA ILE A 370 6.55 -9.37 -0.08
C ILE A 370 7.88 -9.58 -0.78
N GLY A 371 8.83 -8.68 -0.60
CA GLY A 371 10.15 -8.82 -1.20
C GLY A 371 10.98 -9.88 -0.46
N PHE A 372 11.61 -10.80 -1.20
CA PHE A 372 12.67 -11.68 -0.68
C PHE A 372 13.97 -11.36 -1.40
N ILE A 373 14.87 -10.68 -0.71
CA ILE A 373 16.08 -10.09 -1.27
C ILE A 373 17.28 -10.89 -0.80
N THR A 374 17.97 -11.53 -1.73
CA THR A 374 19.27 -12.19 -1.49
C THR A 374 20.38 -11.25 -1.93
N ILE A 375 21.18 -10.78 -0.99
CA ILE A 375 22.42 -10.05 -1.26
C ILE A 375 23.55 -11.07 -1.26
N GLN A 376 24.14 -11.28 -2.41
CA GLN A 376 25.24 -12.23 -2.61
C GLN A 376 26.56 -11.49 -2.40
N GLY A 377 27.33 -11.94 -1.42
CA GLY A 377 28.69 -11.47 -1.17
C GLY A 377 29.74 -12.39 -1.74
N ASN A 378 31.00 -12.00 -1.54
CA ASN A 378 32.18 -12.79 -1.88
C ASN A 378 32.47 -13.88 -0.84
#